data_44655392e340fdeaeec5a8a8ede483f8
#
_entry.id   44655392e340fdeaeec5a8a8ede483f8
#
_cell.length_a   1.000
_cell.length_b   1.000
_cell.length_c   1.000
_cell.angle_alpha   90.00
_cell.angle_beta   90.00
_cell.angle_gamma   90.00
#
_symmetry.space_group_name_H-M   'P 1'
#
loop_
_entity.id
_entity.type
_entity.pdbx_description
1 polymer ?
#
loop_
_entity_poly.entity_id
_entity_poly.type
_entity_poly.pdbx_seq_one_letter_code
_entity_poly.pdbx_strand_id
1 'polypeptide(L)'
;DLKVMFVAEYLTGKHSLSQLCRDYDISRKTGYKWIERYKAEGPSGLDERSRRRHHQTYVVPLTVKQAIIELRSIGETIPGPKKIQSDLIRRFPDQDPPSKTTIYNVLKAADLITPRPLRPKVAVYPKPLRKADVPNQLFSADYKGQYLTGAGVWCYPLTIMDHASRFLLACQSMPSTNFKETQETFEWVFREYGLPERIRTDNGVPFASTGRGGLSQLSIWWLRLGIIPERIEPGRPDQNGRHERMHRTLKSTLPNPPAVA
;
A
#
# COMPACT_ATOMS: atom_id res chain seq x y z
N ASP A 1 -31.39 -3.40 33.16
CA ASP A 1 -30.38 -4.37 32.74
C ASP A 1 -30.93 -5.80 32.92
N LEU A 2 -30.96 -6.57 31.84
CA LEU A 2 -31.52 -7.92 31.77
C LEU A 2 -30.93 -8.86 32.83
N LYS A 3 -29.62 -8.73 33.12
CA LYS A 3 -28.92 -9.56 34.12
C LYS A 3 -29.42 -9.26 35.54
N VAL A 4 -29.68 -7.99 35.84
CA VAL A 4 -30.18 -7.56 37.14
C VAL A 4 -31.59 -8.08 37.34
N MET A 5 -32.46 -7.99 36.34
CA MET A 5 -33.86 -8.51 36.40
C MET A 5 -33.83 -10.03 36.58
N PHE A 6 -33.02 -10.76 35.82
CA PHE A 6 -32.91 -12.21 35.97
C PHE A 6 -32.49 -12.63 37.39
N VAL A 7 -31.48 -11.95 37.97
CA VAL A 7 -31.02 -12.27 39.33
C VAL A 7 -32.05 -11.87 40.37
N ALA A 8 -32.71 -10.73 40.20
CA ALA A 8 -33.76 -10.29 41.10
C ALA A 8 -34.94 -11.30 41.14
N GLU A 9 -35.40 -11.78 39.98
CA GLU A 9 -36.43 -12.81 39.91
C GLU A 9 -36.00 -14.15 40.52
N TYR A 10 -34.75 -14.56 40.30
CA TYR A 10 -34.19 -15.76 40.92
C TYR A 10 -34.22 -15.66 42.45
N LEU A 11 -33.89 -14.50 43.01
CA LEU A 11 -33.87 -14.26 44.45
C LEU A 11 -35.25 -14.27 45.08
N THR A 12 -36.33 -14.03 44.32
CA THR A 12 -37.72 -14.16 44.84
C THR A 12 -38.10 -15.60 45.15
N GLY A 13 -37.36 -16.60 44.61
CA GLY A 13 -37.64 -18.01 44.80
C GLY A 13 -38.93 -18.53 44.14
N LYS A 14 -39.64 -17.71 43.35
CA LYS A 14 -40.92 -18.06 42.71
C LYS A 14 -40.75 -19.00 41.52
N HIS A 15 -39.62 -18.94 40.84
CA HIS A 15 -39.36 -19.70 39.62
C HIS A 15 -38.08 -20.53 39.76
N SER A 16 -38.08 -21.70 39.14
CA SER A 16 -36.86 -22.51 39.08
C SER A 16 -35.86 -21.86 38.11
N LEU A 17 -34.55 -22.04 38.36
CA LEU A 17 -33.49 -21.54 37.48
C LEU A 17 -33.67 -21.99 36.01
N SER A 18 -34.14 -23.24 35.83
CA SER A 18 -34.41 -23.79 34.50
C SER A 18 -35.56 -23.10 33.78
N GLN A 19 -36.57 -22.64 34.52
CA GLN A 19 -37.68 -21.87 33.97
C GLN A 19 -37.17 -20.47 33.57
N LEU A 20 -36.53 -19.75 34.49
CA LEU A 20 -35.99 -18.43 34.25
C LEU A 20 -35.04 -18.42 33.04
N CYS A 21 -34.17 -19.42 32.91
CA CYS A 21 -33.26 -19.50 31.75
C CYS A 21 -34.04 -19.63 30.42
N ARG A 22 -35.19 -20.28 30.41
CA ARG A 22 -36.06 -20.35 29.21
C ARG A 22 -36.75 -19.02 28.94
N ASP A 23 -37.28 -18.41 29.98
CA ASP A 23 -38.06 -17.16 29.88
C ASP A 23 -37.15 -15.98 29.40
N TYR A 24 -35.88 -16.02 29.79
CA TYR A 24 -34.84 -15.02 29.38
C TYR A 24 -34.02 -15.43 28.16
N ASP A 25 -34.33 -16.57 27.53
CA ASP A 25 -33.61 -17.13 26.37
C ASP A 25 -32.07 -17.19 26.56
N ILE A 26 -31.63 -17.67 27.73
CA ILE A 26 -30.23 -17.86 28.09
C ILE A 26 -29.93 -19.31 28.45
N SER A 27 -28.64 -19.71 28.22
CA SER A 27 -28.20 -21.04 28.68
C SER A 27 -28.16 -21.13 30.21
N ARG A 28 -28.41 -22.32 30.76
CA ARG A 28 -28.27 -22.58 32.21
C ARG A 28 -26.89 -22.20 32.73
N LYS A 29 -25.81 -22.44 31.91
CA LYS A 29 -24.46 -22.05 32.24
C LYS A 29 -24.33 -20.53 32.43
N THR A 30 -25.02 -19.76 31.61
CA THR A 30 -25.05 -18.29 31.70
C THR A 30 -25.81 -17.86 32.96
N GLY A 31 -26.94 -18.48 33.25
CA GLY A 31 -27.72 -18.20 34.47
C GLY A 31 -26.92 -18.46 35.74
N TYR A 32 -26.32 -19.64 35.88
CA TYR A 32 -25.42 -19.94 37.01
C TYR A 32 -24.29 -18.93 37.15
N LYS A 33 -23.62 -18.59 36.05
CA LYS A 33 -22.54 -17.60 36.02
C LYS A 33 -22.96 -16.23 36.57
N TRP A 34 -24.16 -15.76 36.23
CA TRP A 34 -24.66 -14.48 36.73
C TRP A 34 -25.00 -14.54 38.22
N ILE A 35 -25.62 -15.62 38.67
CA ILE A 35 -25.93 -15.82 40.09
C ILE A 35 -24.68 -15.91 40.95
N GLU A 36 -23.68 -16.70 40.52
CA GLU A 36 -22.41 -16.84 41.24
C GLU A 36 -21.67 -15.49 41.34
N ARG A 37 -21.62 -14.73 40.26
CA ARG A 37 -21.02 -13.41 40.27
C ARG A 37 -21.73 -12.43 41.19
N TYR A 38 -23.06 -12.45 41.18
CA TYR A 38 -23.85 -11.63 42.09
C TYR A 38 -23.63 -12.02 43.53
N LYS A 39 -23.59 -13.32 43.85
CA LYS A 39 -23.29 -13.80 45.20
C LYS A 39 -21.92 -13.41 45.71
N ALA A 40 -20.91 -13.40 44.80
CA ALA A 40 -19.53 -13.07 45.15
C ALA A 40 -19.27 -11.57 45.26
N GLU A 41 -19.83 -10.75 44.37
CA GLU A 41 -19.44 -9.34 44.18
C GLU A 41 -20.65 -8.36 44.25
N GLY A 42 -21.84 -8.88 44.51
CA GLY A 42 -23.07 -8.06 44.50
C GLY A 42 -23.45 -7.57 43.09
N PRO A 43 -24.15 -6.45 42.97
CA PRO A 43 -24.56 -5.91 41.68
C PRO A 43 -23.42 -5.64 40.69
N SER A 44 -22.24 -5.23 41.18
CA SER A 44 -21.06 -4.98 40.37
C SER A 44 -20.51 -6.23 39.67
N GLY A 45 -20.79 -7.43 40.18
CA GLY A 45 -20.46 -8.69 39.56
C GLY A 45 -21.18 -8.95 38.23
N LEU A 46 -22.28 -8.23 37.97
CA LEU A 46 -23.07 -8.31 36.74
C LEU A 46 -22.55 -7.41 35.63
N ASP A 47 -21.60 -6.50 35.91
CA ASP A 47 -21.00 -5.65 34.93
C ASP A 47 -20.17 -6.45 33.92
N GLU A 48 -20.00 -5.90 32.70
CA GLU A 48 -19.21 -6.54 31.69
C GLU A 48 -17.72 -6.49 32.04
N ARG A 49 -17.13 -7.66 32.20
CA ARG A 49 -15.69 -7.76 32.43
C ARG A 49 -14.91 -7.64 31.12
N SER A 50 -13.79 -6.93 31.17
CA SER A 50 -12.87 -6.83 30.06
C SER A 50 -12.44 -8.24 29.59
N ARG A 51 -12.51 -8.48 28.27
CA ARG A 51 -11.99 -9.71 27.64
C ARG A 51 -10.50 -9.60 27.29
N ARG A 52 -9.82 -8.54 27.72
CA ARG A 52 -8.38 -8.37 27.54
C ARG A 52 -7.62 -9.50 28.22
N ARG A 53 -6.57 -10.00 27.54
CA ARG A 53 -5.63 -10.94 28.16
C ARG A 53 -5.00 -10.26 29.38
N HIS A 54 -4.99 -10.92 30.54
CA HIS A 54 -4.35 -10.43 31.76
C HIS A 54 -2.81 -10.39 31.64
N HIS A 55 -2.24 -11.29 30.83
CA HIS A 55 -0.80 -11.32 30.53
C HIS A 55 -0.58 -11.04 29.05
N GLN A 56 0.03 -9.89 28.72
CA GLN A 56 0.53 -9.60 27.39
C GLN A 56 1.95 -10.16 27.32
N THR A 57 2.17 -11.16 26.47
CA THR A 57 3.49 -11.80 26.27
C THR A 57 4.52 -10.84 25.64
N TYR A 58 4.07 -9.79 24.96
CA TYR A 58 4.96 -8.82 24.32
C TYR A 58 4.36 -7.40 24.44
N VAL A 59 5.10 -6.54 25.12
CA VAL A 59 4.79 -5.10 25.19
C VAL A 59 5.89 -4.34 24.46
N VAL A 60 5.53 -3.58 23.44
CA VAL A 60 6.50 -2.71 22.72
C VAL A 60 7.10 -1.71 23.70
N PRO A 61 8.44 -1.69 23.88
CA PRO A 61 9.10 -0.72 24.74
C PRO A 61 8.75 0.74 24.38
N LEU A 62 8.70 1.61 25.37
CA LEU A 62 8.37 3.02 25.17
C LEU A 62 9.34 3.71 24.19
N THR A 63 10.62 3.40 24.31
CA THR A 63 11.67 3.88 23.40
C THR A 63 11.40 3.53 21.94
N VAL A 64 10.96 2.29 21.67
CA VAL A 64 10.61 1.84 20.33
C VAL A 64 9.32 2.52 19.83
N LYS A 65 8.32 2.73 20.71
CA LYS A 65 7.11 3.49 20.34
C LYS A 65 7.43 4.94 19.95
N GLN A 66 8.30 5.59 20.73
CA GLN A 66 8.76 6.94 20.43
C GLN A 66 9.51 6.99 19.09
N ALA A 67 10.41 6.04 18.85
CA ALA A 67 11.13 5.94 17.58
C ALA A 67 10.19 5.71 16.38
N ILE A 68 9.11 4.94 16.54
CA ILE A 68 8.09 4.76 15.49
C ILE A 68 7.41 6.07 15.14
N ILE A 69 7.04 6.86 16.15
CA ILE A 69 6.37 8.16 15.98
C ILE A 69 7.34 9.16 15.34
N GLU A 70 8.58 9.23 15.83
CA GLU A 70 9.63 10.07 15.30
C GLU A 70 9.91 9.77 13.82
N LEU A 71 10.16 8.50 13.47
CA LEU A 71 10.41 8.07 12.09
C LEU A 71 9.24 8.38 11.15
N ARG A 72 8.01 8.44 11.65
CA ARG A 72 6.83 8.83 10.89
C ARG A 72 6.83 10.31 10.54
N SER A 73 7.41 11.15 11.38
CA SER A 73 7.38 12.61 11.29
C SER A 73 8.64 13.20 10.63
N ILE A 74 9.71 12.40 10.49
CA ILE A 74 10.98 12.86 9.89
C ILE A 74 10.90 12.74 8.37
N GLY A 75 11.22 13.84 7.68
CA GLY A 75 11.39 13.92 6.24
C GLY A 75 10.12 14.30 5.47
N GLU A 76 10.30 14.63 4.20
CA GLU A 76 9.22 15.05 3.30
C GLU A 76 8.27 13.91 2.91
N THR A 77 8.73 12.68 2.98
CA THR A 77 7.93 11.49 2.66
C THR A 77 7.44 10.80 3.92
N ILE A 78 6.14 10.58 4.02
CA ILE A 78 5.51 9.89 5.14
C ILE A 78 5.76 8.37 5.03
N PRO A 79 6.69 7.76 5.79
CA PRO A 79 7.02 6.35 5.65
C PRO A 79 5.88 5.45 6.17
N GLY A 80 5.59 4.38 5.44
CA GLY A 80 4.64 3.36 5.87
C GLY A 80 5.27 2.35 6.86
N PRO A 81 4.44 1.50 7.52
CA PRO A 81 4.93 0.55 8.53
C PRO A 81 6.06 -0.36 8.07
N LYS A 82 6.11 -0.73 6.79
CA LYS A 82 7.18 -1.57 6.22
C LYS A 82 8.53 -0.83 6.20
N LYS A 83 8.53 0.46 5.82
CA LYS A 83 9.75 1.28 5.79
C LYS A 83 10.24 1.57 7.21
N ILE A 84 9.31 1.95 8.11
CA ILE A 84 9.62 2.15 9.53
C ILE A 84 10.22 0.89 10.16
N GLN A 85 9.69 -0.31 9.84
CA GLN A 85 10.25 -1.57 10.33
C GLN A 85 11.71 -1.76 9.89
N SER A 86 12.02 -1.47 8.62
CA SER A 86 13.40 -1.55 8.11
C SER A 86 14.33 -0.54 8.80
N ASP A 87 13.84 0.64 9.11
CA ASP A 87 14.63 1.67 9.79
C ASP A 87 14.83 1.33 11.28
N LEU A 88 13.84 0.71 11.93
CA LEU A 88 13.97 0.21 13.30
C LEU A 88 15.01 -0.91 13.42
N ILE A 89 15.11 -1.83 12.45
CA ILE A 89 16.14 -2.87 12.42
C ILE A 89 17.54 -2.24 12.42
N ARG A 90 17.74 -1.15 11.67
CA ARG A 90 19.03 -0.43 11.64
C ARG A 90 19.31 0.32 12.93
N ARG A 91 18.28 0.90 13.56
CA ARG A 91 18.40 1.72 14.77
C ARG A 91 18.55 0.88 16.04
N PHE A 92 17.96 -0.33 16.06
CA PHE A 92 17.96 -1.25 17.20
C PHE A 92 18.35 -2.67 16.74
N PRO A 93 19.61 -2.92 16.37
CA PRO A 93 20.03 -4.20 15.78
C PRO A 93 19.90 -5.39 16.75
N ASP A 94 19.98 -5.13 18.06
CA ASP A 94 19.92 -6.16 19.11
C ASP A 94 18.49 -6.47 19.59
N GLN A 95 17.46 -5.86 18.98
CA GLN A 95 16.06 -6.04 19.37
C GLN A 95 15.24 -6.55 18.20
N ASP A 96 14.37 -7.52 18.48
CA ASP A 96 13.39 -7.96 17.49
C ASP A 96 12.43 -6.80 17.12
N PRO A 97 12.34 -6.43 15.85
CA PRO A 97 11.49 -5.34 15.44
C PRO A 97 10.02 -5.70 15.59
N PRO A 98 9.15 -4.77 16.01
CA PRO A 98 7.72 -5.01 16.07
C PRO A 98 7.17 -5.36 14.69
N SER A 99 6.11 -6.18 14.67
CA SER A 99 5.42 -6.52 13.42
C SER A 99 4.84 -5.25 12.74
N LYS A 100 4.65 -5.29 11.41
CA LYS A 100 4.03 -4.20 10.65
C LYS A 100 2.66 -3.79 11.21
N THR A 101 1.88 -4.77 11.70
CA THR A 101 0.58 -4.54 12.34
C THR A 101 0.74 -3.82 13.66
N THR A 102 1.75 -4.17 14.45
CA THR A 102 2.05 -3.49 15.72
C THR A 102 2.47 -2.05 15.47
N ILE A 103 3.35 -1.80 14.49
CA ILE A 103 3.75 -0.44 14.08
C ILE A 103 2.53 0.35 13.63
N TYR A 104 1.66 -0.24 12.78
CA TYR A 104 0.42 0.41 12.35
C TYR A 104 -0.47 0.79 13.54
N ASN A 105 -0.64 -0.10 14.52
CA ASN A 105 -1.47 0.17 15.71
C ASN A 105 -0.88 1.28 16.59
N VAL A 106 0.45 1.34 16.72
CA VAL A 106 1.12 2.45 17.43
C VAL A 106 0.85 3.78 16.72
N LEU A 107 1.03 3.82 15.39
CA LEU A 107 0.75 5.02 14.60
C LEU A 107 -0.73 5.43 14.64
N LYS A 108 -1.64 4.45 14.63
CA LYS A 108 -3.09 4.70 14.75
C LYS A 108 -3.44 5.28 16.12
N ALA A 109 -2.87 4.75 17.20
CA ALA A 109 -3.10 5.25 18.55
C ALA A 109 -2.52 6.67 18.77
N ALA A 110 -1.56 7.08 17.93
CA ALA A 110 -0.99 8.42 17.91
C ALA A 110 -1.65 9.36 16.87
N ASP A 111 -2.79 8.97 16.27
CA ASP A 111 -3.53 9.70 15.22
C ASP A 111 -2.68 10.06 13.97
N LEU A 112 -1.60 9.31 13.73
CA LEU A 112 -0.70 9.52 12.60
C LEU A 112 -1.11 8.73 11.33
N ILE A 113 -2.29 8.10 11.34
CA ILE A 113 -2.85 7.36 10.20
C ILE A 113 -4.00 8.15 9.59
N THR A 114 -3.78 8.72 8.42
CA THR A 114 -4.87 9.31 7.63
C THR A 114 -5.65 8.21 6.92
N PRO A 115 -6.97 8.10 7.11
CA PRO A 115 -7.80 7.16 6.37
C PRO A 115 -7.65 7.41 4.86
N ARG A 116 -7.43 6.33 4.09
CA ARG A 116 -7.42 6.47 2.63
C ARG A 116 -8.85 6.66 2.14
N PRO A 117 -9.12 7.65 1.28
CA PRO A 117 -10.42 7.76 0.64
C PRO A 117 -10.72 6.47 -0.11
N LEU A 118 -11.97 6.00 -0.02
CA LEU A 118 -12.47 4.87 -0.79
C LEU A 118 -12.31 5.21 -2.28
N ARG A 119 -11.51 4.42 -2.99
CA ARG A 119 -11.39 4.58 -4.45
C ARG A 119 -12.64 3.99 -5.08
N PRO A 120 -13.25 4.68 -6.06
CA PRO A 120 -14.31 4.08 -6.85
C PRO A 120 -13.79 2.77 -7.48
N LYS A 121 -14.61 1.73 -7.50
CA LYS A 121 -14.28 0.48 -8.17
C LYS A 121 -14.16 0.79 -9.66
N VAL A 122 -12.97 0.59 -10.21
CA VAL A 122 -12.74 0.71 -11.66
C VAL A 122 -13.40 -0.48 -12.34
N ALA A 123 -14.09 -0.25 -13.44
CA ALA A 123 -14.73 -1.32 -14.21
C ALA A 123 -13.69 -2.37 -14.64
N VAL A 124 -14.10 -3.65 -14.59
CA VAL A 124 -13.25 -4.76 -15.06
C VAL A 124 -13.03 -4.60 -16.57
N TYR A 125 -11.76 -4.74 -16.99
CA TYR A 125 -11.42 -4.64 -18.41
C TYR A 125 -12.00 -5.78 -19.22
N PRO A 126 -12.58 -5.51 -20.38
CA PRO A 126 -13.01 -6.57 -21.29
C PRO A 126 -11.81 -7.38 -21.85
N LYS A 127 -10.64 -6.75 -21.96
CA LYS A 127 -9.36 -7.38 -22.33
C LYS A 127 -8.28 -7.00 -21.33
N PRO A 128 -8.00 -7.85 -20.33
CA PRO A 128 -6.96 -7.53 -19.35
C PRO A 128 -5.59 -7.52 -20.04
N LEU A 129 -4.80 -6.49 -19.76
CA LEU A 129 -3.41 -6.44 -20.17
C LEU A 129 -2.60 -7.55 -19.50
N ARG A 130 -1.52 -7.99 -20.16
CA ARG A 130 -0.69 -9.08 -19.64
C ARG A 130 -0.11 -8.72 -18.26
N LYS A 131 -0.19 -9.67 -17.34
CA LYS A 131 0.52 -9.60 -16.06
C LYS A 131 1.95 -10.09 -16.27
N ALA A 132 2.88 -9.55 -15.50
CA ALA A 132 4.25 -10.03 -15.43
C ALA A 132 4.49 -10.61 -14.05
N ASP A 133 4.96 -11.84 -14.01
CA ASP A 133 5.21 -12.59 -12.78
C ASP A 133 6.72 -12.72 -12.49
N VAL A 134 7.55 -12.68 -13.55
CA VAL A 134 9.02 -12.73 -13.44
C VAL A 134 9.66 -11.52 -14.14
N PRO A 135 10.89 -11.13 -13.73
CA PRO A 135 11.64 -10.06 -14.38
C PRO A 135 11.79 -10.28 -15.89
N ASN A 136 11.91 -9.20 -16.63
CA ASN A 136 12.07 -9.15 -18.09
C ASN A 136 10.88 -9.66 -18.92
N GLN A 137 9.75 -10.04 -18.32
CA GLN A 137 8.54 -10.31 -19.09
C GLN A 137 7.87 -9.03 -19.61
N LEU A 138 7.90 -7.98 -18.83
CA LEU A 138 7.23 -6.73 -19.19
C LEU A 138 7.97 -5.54 -18.56
N PHE A 139 8.48 -4.67 -19.40
CA PHE A 139 8.88 -3.34 -18.97
C PHE A 139 7.74 -2.35 -19.19
N SER A 140 7.67 -1.34 -18.35
CA SER A 140 6.82 -0.18 -18.59
C SER A 140 7.66 1.06 -18.72
N ALA A 141 7.34 1.90 -19.71
CA ALA A 141 8.04 3.15 -19.95
C ALA A 141 7.05 4.31 -20.09
N ASP A 142 7.44 5.44 -19.55
CA ASP A 142 6.62 6.65 -19.56
C ASP A 142 7.50 7.88 -19.36
N TYR A 143 7.07 9.01 -19.96
CA TYR A 143 7.63 10.31 -19.63
C TYR A 143 6.87 10.90 -18.43
N LYS A 144 7.62 11.32 -17.42
CA LYS A 144 7.05 11.88 -16.17
C LYS A 144 6.26 13.18 -16.36
N GLY A 145 6.14 13.62 -17.58
CA GLY A 145 5.70 14.97 -17.91
C GLY A 145 6.90 15.92 -17.96
N GLN A 146 6.63 17.18 -18.24
CA GLN A 146 7.66 18.20 -18.34
C GLN A 146 7.73 19.05 -17.07
N TYR A 147 8.93 19.51 -16.72
CA TYR A 147 9.13 20.54 -15.71
C TYR A 147 10.27 21.47 -16.09
N LEU A 148 10.23 22.70 -15.60
CA LEU A 148 11.28 23.66 -15.79
C LEU A 148 12.31 23.49 -14.69
N THR A 149 13.59 23.30 -15.05
CA THR A 149 14.70 23.26 -14.08
C THR A 149 14.99 24.66 -13.52
N GLY A 150 15.72 24.74 -12.42
CA GLY A 150 16.17 26.03 -11.85
C GLY A 150 17.01 26.87 -12.83
N ALA A 151 17.64 26.23 -13.82
CA ALA A 151 18.36 26.91 -14.91
C ALA A 151 17.45 27.39 -16.07
N GLY A 152 16.13 27.23 -15.97
CA GLY A 152 15.19 27.65 -17.03
C GLY A 152 15.11 26.72 -18.23
N VAL A 153 15.62 25.49 -18.13
CA VAL A 153 15.59 24.48 -19.19
C VAL A 153 14.46 23.49 -18.96
N TRP A 154 13.71 23.18 -20.02
CA TRP A 154 12.69 22.13 -19.96
C TRP A 154 13.33 20.74 -19.86
N CYS A 155 12.79 19.93 -18.95
CA CYS A 155 13.21 18.57 -18.72
C CYS A 155 12.04 17.61 -18.88
N TYR A 156 12.26 16.50 -19.57
CA TYR A 156 11.29 15.44 -19.86
C TYR A 156 11.86 14.11 -19.31
N PRO A 157 11.68 13.77 -18.04
CA PRO A 157 12.25 12.53 -17.48
C PRO A 157 11.63 11.29 -18.11
N LEU A 158 12.45 10.51 -18.81
CA LEU A 158 12.08 9.17 -19.23
C LEU A 158 12.32 8.19 -18.08
N THR A 159 11.30 7.43 -17.75
CA THR A 159 11.39 6.38 -16.75
C THR A 159 11.07 5.03 -17.36
N ILE A 160 11.89 4.02 -17.06
CA ILE A 160 11.71 2.63 -17.50
C ILE A 160 11.74 1.75 -16.25
N MET A 161 10.75 0.89 -16.09
CA MET A 161 10.59 0.06 -14.90
C MET A 161 10.25 -1.38 -15.30
N ASP A 162 10.88 -2.36 -14.65
CA ASP A 162 10.43 -3.75 -14.71
C ASP A 162 9.12 -3.93 -13.95
N HIS A 163 8.12 -4.47 -14.64
CA HIS A 163 6.75 -4.53 -14.11
C HIS A 163 6.57 -5.60 -13.02
N ALA A 164 7.34 -6.68 -13.07
CA ALA A 164 7.29 -7.77 -12.09
C ALA A 164 7.97 -7.37 -10.78
N SER A 165 9.25 -7.04 -10.83
CA SER A 165 10.07 -6.66 -9.67
C SER A 165 9.74 -5.26 -9.15
N ARG A 166 9.24 -4.37 -10.01
CA ARG A 166 9.05 -2.92 -9.78
C ARG A 166 10.37 -2.17 -9.63
N PHE A 167 11.45 -2.76 -10.12
CA PHE A 167 12.75 -2.12 -10.15
C PHE A 167 12.77 -1.02 -11.21
N LEU A 168 13.26 0.16 -10.85
CA LEU A 168 13.43 1.28 -11.76
C LEU A 168 14.72 1.06 -12.53
N LEU A 169 14.60 0.66 -13.81
CA LEU A 169 15.71 0.35 -14.69
C LEU A 169 16.42 1.62 -15.17
N ALA A 170 15.65 2.67 -15.48
CA ALA A 170 16.18 3.97 -15.87
C ALA A 170 15.29 5.10 -15.39
N CYS A 171 15.92 6.21 -15.00
CA CYS A 171 15.29 7.51 -14.78
C CYS A 171 16.21 8.57 -15.38
N GLN A 172 16.03 8.86 -16.67
CA GLN A 172 16.93 9.71 -17.45
C GLN A 172 16.26 11.05 -17.72
N SER A 173 16.96 12.14 -17.38
CA SER A 173 16.57 13.50 -17.75
C SER A 173 16.79 13.69 -19.26
N MET A 174 15.75 14.12 -19.97
CA MET A 174 15.79 14.36 -21.41
C MET A 174 15.46 15.82 -21.72
N PRO A 175 16.12 16.45 -22.67
CA PRO A 175 15.79 17.79 -23.14
C PRO A 175 14.52 17.80 -24.00
N SER A 176 14.15 16.66 -24.57
CA SER A 176 12.97 16.48 -25.40
C SER A 176 12.49 15.03 -25.42
N THR A 177 11.33 14.76 -26.01
CA THR A 177 10.77 13.41 -26.21
C THR A 177 11.13 12.85 -27.59
N ASN A 178 12.34 13.09 -28.09
CA ASN A 178 12.74 12.65 -29.42
C ASN A 178 13.09 11.14 -29.47
N PHE A 179 13.06 10.58 -30.67
CA PHE A 179 13.29 9.16 -30.90
C PHE A 179 14.73 8.75 -30.54
N LYS A 180 15.74 9.51 -30.96
CA LYS A 180 17.17 9.10 -30.86
C LYS A 180 17.59 8.94 -29.40
N GLU A 181 17.40 9.94 -28.58
CA GLU A 181 17.77 9.91 -27.17
C GLU A 181 16.97 8.85 -26.39
N THR A 182 15.69 8.68 -26.73
CA THR A 182 14.86 7.62 -26.18
C THR A 182 15.42 6.25 -26.52
N GLN A 183 15.80 6.02 -27.77
CA GLN A 183 16.40 4.77 -28.24
C GLN A 183 17.72 4.48 -27.52
N GLU A 184 18.61 5.45 -27.41
CA GLU A 184 19.90 5.31 -26.71
C GLU A 184 19.70 4.88 -25.25
N THR A 185 18.71 5.43 -24.56
CA THR A 185 18.37 5.01 -23.18
C THR A 185 17.86 3.57 -23.14
N PHE A 186 16.99 3.16 -24.07
CA PHE A 186 16.56 1.78 -24.16
C PHE A 186 17.69 0.81 -24.52
N GLU A 187 18.60 1.20 -25.42
CA GLU A 187 19.78 0.38 -25.76
C GLU A 187 20.65 0.14 -24.54
N TRP A 188 20.89 1.17 -23.73
CA TRP A 188 21.60 1.02 -22.46
C TRP A 188 20.86 0.07 -21.50
N VAL A 189 19.55 0.25 -21.31
CA VAL A 189 18.73 -0.64 -20.44
C VAL A 189 18.80 -2.09 -20.94
N PHE A 190 18.70 -2.31 -22.26
CA PHE A 190 18.73 -3.65 -22.82
C PHE A 190 20.09 -4.34 -22.69
N ARG A 191 21.19 -3.59 -22.78
CA ARG A 191 22.54 -4.12 -22.55
C ARG A 191 22.77 -4.49 -21.09
N GLU A 192 22.26 -3.69 -20.17
CA GLU A 192 22.48 -3.88 -18.73
C GLU A 192 21.55 -4.96 -18.14
N TYR A 193 20.28 -4.97 -18.52
CA TYR A 193 19.26 -5.81 -17.89
C TYR A 193 18.67 -6.89 -18.80
N GLY A 194 19.02 -6.91 -20.09
CA GLY A 194 18.45 -7.82 -21.07
C GLY A 194 17.17 -7.29 -21.74
N LEU A 195 16.75 -8.01 -22.79
CA LEU A 195 15.55 -7.66 -23.56
C LEU A 195 14.30 -8.16 -22.85
N PRO A 196 13.25 -7.33 -22.74
CA PRO A 196 11.95 -7.79 -22.24
C PRO A 196 11.16 -8.49 -23.37
N GLU A 197 10.21 -9.34 -22.99
CA GLU A 197 9.24 -9.88 -23.96
C GLU A 197 8.31 -8.78 -24.51
N ARG A 198 7.97 -7.79 -23.68
CA ARG A 198 7.02 -6.71 -24.00
C ARG A 198 7.43 -5.39 -23.36
N ILE A 199 7.01 -4.30 -23.99
CA ILE A 199 7.15 -2.95 -23.43
C ILE A 199 5.76 -2.28 -23.44
N ARG A 200 5.27 -1.93 -22.27
CA ARG A 200 4.02 -1.19 -22.06
C ARG A 200 4.27 0.30 -22.00
N THR A 201 3.55 1.05 -22.83
CA THR A 201 3.63 2.51 -22.87
C THR A 201 2.25 3.14 -22.94
N ASP A 202 2.20 4.45 -22.79
CA ASP A 202 1.06 5.26 -23.20
C ASP A 202 0.97 5.39 -24.73
N ASN A 203 0.07 6.24 -25.20
CA ASN A 203 -0.13 6.55 -26.62
C ASN A 203 0.57 7.86 -27.05
N GLY A 204 1.47 8.38 -26.22
CA GLY A 204 2.22 9.60 -26.52
C GLY A 204 3.43 9.37 -27.42
N VAL A 205 3.95 10.45 -28.00
CA VAL A 205 5.23 10.46 -28.74
C VAL A 205 6.37 10.30 -27.71
N PRO A 206 7.40 9.50 -27.98
CA PRO A 206 7.73 8.79 -29.21
C PRO A 206 7.22 7.33 -29.27
N PHE A 207 6.42 6.88 -28.32
CA PHE A 207 5.97 5.49 -28.20
C PHE A 207 4.93 5.11 -29.24
N ALA A 208 4.08 6.05 -29.63
CA ALA A 208 3.05 5.85 -30.63
C ALA A 208 3.12 6.92 -31.75
N SER A 209 2.45 6.65 -32.84
CA SER A 209 2.28 7.62 -33.93
C SER A 209 0.85 7.62 -34.45
N THR A 210 0.49 8.65 -35.20
CA THR A 210 -0.78 8.75 -35.94
C THR A 210 -0.78 7.99 -37.27
N GLY A 211 0.35 7.38 -37.63
CA GLY A 211 0.50 6.60 -38.85
C GLY A 211 -0.28 5.28 -38.87
N ARG A 212 -0.24 4.55 -39.98
CA ARG A 212 -0.90 3.26 -40.13
C ARG A 212 -0.54 2.28 -39.04
N GLY A 213 -1.50 1.71 -38.36
CA GLY A 213 -1.31 0.82 -37.22
C GLY A 213 -0.82 1.50 -35.94
N GLY A 214 -0.64 2.83 -35.95
CA GLY A 214 -0.20 3.61 -34.79
C GLY A 214 1.25 3.33 -34.36
N LEU A 215 2.04 2.62 -35.17
CA LEU A 215 3.42 2.26 -34.86
C LEU A 215 4.37 3.45 -35.07
N SER A 216 5.14 3.77 -34.05
CA SER A 216 6.25 4.74 -34.12
C SER A 216 7.55 4.07 -34.58
N GLN A 217 8.55 4.86 -34.90
CA GLN A 217 9.90 4.36 -35.20
C GLN A 217 10.44 3.49 -34.04
N LEU A 218 10.18 3.89 -32.81
CA LEU A 218 10.56 3.17 -31.60
C LEU A 218 9.84 1.82 -31.51
N SER A 219 8.53 1.79 -31.74
CA SER A 219 7.75 0.54 -31.76
C SER A 219 8.24 -0.44 -32.85
N ILE A 220 8.57 0.08 -34.04
CA ILE A 220 9.12 -0.72 -35.15
C ILE A 220 10.49 -1.30 -34.76
N TRP A 221 11.32 -0.49 -34.14
CA TRP A 221 12.64 -0.96 -33.66
C TRP A 221 12.50 -2.05 -32.60
N TRP A 222 11.59 -1.93 -31.63
CA TRP A 222 11.29 -2.98 -30.66
C TRP A 222 10.83 -4.29 -31.34
N LEU A 223 9.94 -4.21 -32.32
CA LEU A 223 9.48 -5.39 -33.08
C LEU A 223 10.63 -6.08 -33.78
N ARG A 224 11.60 -5.34 -34.33
CA ARG A 224 12.81 -5.92 -34.96
C ARG A 224 13.69 -6.66 -33.95
N LEU A 225 13.67 -6.27 -32.68
CA LEU A 225 14.37 -6.93 -31.58
C LEU A 225 13.53 -8.11 -30.97
N GLY A 226 12.36 -8.41 -31.52
CA GLY A 226 11.45 -9.44 -30.99
C GLY A 226 10.62 -8.98 -29.79
N ILE A 227 10.63 -7.70 -29.44
CA ILE A 227 9.89 -7.13 -28.31
C ILE A 227 8.51 -6.68 -28.79
N ILE A 228 7.46 -7.07 -28.09
CA ILE A 228 6.07 -6.73 -28.43
C ILE A 228 5.68 -5.40 -27.77
N PRO A 229 5.38 -4.35 -28.56
CA PRO A 229 4.82 -3.12 -27.99
C PRO A 229 3.40 -3.37 -27.46
N GLU A 230 3.14 -2.98 -26.21
CA GLU A 230 1.83 -3.07 -25.57
C GLU A 230 1.39 -1.66 -25.16
N ARG A 231 0.35 -1.13 -25.81
CA ARG A 231 -0.17 0.20 -25.50
C ARG A 231 -1.38 0.11 -24.61
N ILE A 232 -1.47 1.03 -23.65
CA ILE A 232 -2.69 1.21 -22.85
C ILE A 232 -3.81 1.78 -23.73
N GLU A 233 -5.05 1.49 -23.36
CA GLU A 233 -6.22 2.08 -24.03
C GLU A 233 -6.24 3.59 -23.79
N PRO A 234 -6.62 4.39 -24.81
CA PRO A 234 -6.76 5.84 -24.64
C PRO A 234 -7.69 6.19 -23.47
N GLY A 235 -7.26 7.12 -22.62
CA GLY A 235 -8.02 7.53 -21.44
C GLY A 235 -8.03 6.52 -20.27
N ARG A 236 -7.17 5.49 -20.33
CA ARG A 236 -7.08 4.44 -19.29
C ARG A 236 -5.72 4.42 -18.58
N PRO A 237 -5.34 5.47 -17.85
CA PRO A 237 -4.07 5.54 -17.13
C PRO A 237 -3.94 4.43 -16.06
N ASP A 238 -5.05 3.96 -15.51
CA ASP A 238 -5.10 2.86 -14.55
C ASP A 238 -4.49 1.55 -15.08
N GLN A 239 -4.40 1.34 -16.41
CA GLN A 239 -3.69 0.22 -17.02
C GLN A 239 -2.16 0.28 -16.81
N ASN A 240 -1.61 1.47 -16.52
CA ASN A 240 -0.20 1.67 -16.13
C ASN A 240 -0.03 2.07 -14.64
N GLY A 241 -0.97 1.69 -13.80
CA GLY A 241 -1.05 2.13 -12.40
C GLY A 241 0.17 1.78 -11.53
N ARG A 242 1.00 0.78 -11.91
CA ARG A 242 2.28 0.49 -11.22
C ARG A 242 3.29 1.60 -11.51
N HIS A 243 3.39 2.02 -12.76
CA HIS A 243 4.26 3.09 -13.21
C HIS A 243 3.85 4.45 -12.61
N GLU A 244 2.56 4.77 -12.63
CA GLU A 244 2.04 5.97 -11.98
C GLU A 244 2.34 6.02 -10.47
N ARG A 245 2.27 4.87 -9.79
CA ARG A 245 2.65 4.80 -8.37
C ARG A 245 4.13 5.09 -8.18
N MET A 246 5.00 4.58 -9.04
CA MET A 246 6.43 4.88 -9.02
C MET A 246 6.67 6.37 -9.23
N HIS A 247 6.02 6.99 -10.23
CA HIS A 247 6.09 8.43 -10.47
C HIS A 247 5.64 9.26 -9.25
N ARG A 248 4.60 8.82 -8.53
CA ARG A 248 4.15 9.51 -7.31
C ARG A 248 5.22 9.45 -6.22
N THR A 249 5.87 8.30 -6.06
CA THR A 249 6.98 8.15 -5.12
C THR A 249 8.17 9.02 -5.52
N LEU A 250 8.56 8.98 -6.80
CA LEU A 250 9.63 9.81 -7.34
C LEU A 250 9.35 11.31 -7.09
N LYS A 251 8.13 11.77 -7.38
CA LYS A 251 7.71 13.15 -7.15
C LYS A 251 7.79 13.58 -5.68
N SER A 252 7.51 12.67 -4.76
CA SER A 252 7.57 12.96 -3.31
C SER A 252 8.98 12.91 -2.72
N THR A 253 9.98 12.46 -3.50
CA THR A 253 11.39 12.40 -3.07
C THR A 253 12.27 13.43 -3.73
N LEU A 254 11.80 14.05 -4.82
CA LEU A 254 12.52 15.14 -5.47
C LEU A 254 12.18 16.47 -4.80
N PRO A 255 13.18 17.35 -4.56
CA PRO A 255 12.91 18.71 -4.11
C PRO A 255 12.06 19.46 -5.13
N ASN A 256 11.24 20.37 -4.68
CA ASN A 256 10.39 21.19 -5.53
C ASN A 256 10.68 22.69 -5.31
N PRO A 257 11.28 23.43 -6.24
CA PRO A 257 11.81 22.96 -7.53
C PRO A 257 13.06 22.10 -7.37
N PRO A 258 13.39 21.24 -8.37
CA PRO A 258 14.63 20.49 -8.30
C PRO A 258 15.81 21.45 -8.23
N ALA A 259 16.77 21.10 -7.35
CA ALA A 259 17.99 21.90 -7.20
C ALA A 259 18.68 22.12 -8.55
N VAL A 260 19.23 23.30 -8.74
CA VAL A 260 20.09 23.60 -9.89
C VAL A 260 21.29 22.66 -9.80
N ALA A 261 21.49 21.83 -10.84
CA ALA A 261 22.66 20.98 -10.96
C ALA A 261 23.86 21.80 -11.42
#